data_138e5e018acaefe340213cd2169934b4
#
_entry.id   138e5e018acaefe340213cd2169934b4
#
_cell.length_a   1.000
_cell.length_b   1.000
_cell.length_c   1.000
_cell.angle_alpha   90.00
_cell.angle_beta   90.00
_cell.angle_gamma   90.00
#
_symmetry.space_group_name_H-M   'P 1'
#
loop_
_entity.id
_entity.type
_entity.pdbx_description
1 polymer ?
#
loop_
_entity_poly.entity_id
_entity_poly.type
_entity_poly.pdbx_seq_one_letter_code
_entity_poly.pdbx_strand_id
1 'polypeptide(L)'
;MEKHLVLNKDGLNKAYYQVKEFHEAFGHPIAEKPTPMEVGTAIARQIWKAEEIVEFLHATARGQEDLFKTLVNELINGIHDAADKQLKKGIVYETGEDVLVAQADALTDINYFNQGDFVVMGVKPQPLFDIVQRANMGKLWEDGKPRYREDGKILKPANWEENFAPEKHLRKAIQQMDV
;
A
#
# COMPACT_ATOMS: atom_id res chain seq x y z
N MET A 1 30.51 -16.68 7.36
CA MET A 1 30.46 -15.24 7.77
C MET A 1 29.48 -14.56 6.84
N GLU A 2 28.20 -14.57 7.23
CA GLU A 2 27.15 -13.90 6.45
C GLU A 2 27.41 -12.39 6.50
N LYS A 3 27.61 -11.80 5.34
CA LYS A 3 27.65 -10.35 5.23
C LYS A 3 26.24 -9.84 5.56
N HIS A 4 26.08 -9.16 6.69
CA HIS A 4 24.87 -8.38 6.94
C HIS A 4 24.68 -7.44 5.75
N LEU A 5 23.61 -7.68 4.98
CA LEU A 5 23.18 -6.74 3.94
C LEU A 5 22.90 -5.39 4.61
N VAL A 6 23.70 -4.40 4.30
CA VAL A 6 23.41 -3.02 4.69
C VAL A 6 22.24 -2.55 3.84
N LEU A 7 21.07 -2.54 4.44
CA LEU A 7 19.85 -2.08 3.82
C LEU A 7 19.89 -0.55 3.79
N ASN A 8 19.95 0.02 2.61
CA ASN A 8 19.96 1.47 2.42
C ASN A 8 18.77 1.95 1.59
N LYS A 9 18.54 3.27 1.56
CA LYS A 9 17.40 3.90 0.83
C LYS A 9 17.39 3.59 -0.67
N ASP A 10 18.54 3.32 -1.25
CA ASP A 10 18.73 3.10 -2.69
C ASP A 10 18.85 1.60 -3.05
N GLY A 11 18.76 0.72 -2.06
CA GLY A 11 18.94 -0.72 -2.19
C GLY A 11 17.62 -1.51 -2.16
N LEU A 12 17.71 -2.74 -1.68
CA LEU A 12 16.64 -3.75 -1.68
C LEU A 12 15.33 -3.31 -0.99
N ASN A 13 15.37 -2.32 -0.09
CA ASN A 13 14.21 -1.83 0.65
C ASN A 13 13.87 -0.36 0.34
N LYS A 14 14.15 0.11 -0.87
CA LYS A 14 13.89 1.52 -1.24
C LYS A 14 12.46 1.94 -0.91
N ALA A 15 11.44 1.19 -1.35
CA ALA A 15 10.04 1.50 -1.10
C ALA A 15 9.70 1.58 0.41
N TYR A 16 10.27 0.67 1.22
CA TYR A 16 10.11 0.72 2.67
C TYR A 16 10.62 2.03 3.26
N TYR A 17 11.81 2.49 2.86
CA TYR A 17 12.38 3.72 3.37
C TYR A 17 11.64 4.96 2.88
N GLN A 18 11.11 4.96 1.67
CA GLN A 18 10.24 6.01 1.17
C GLN A 18 8.94 6.12 2.00
N VAL A 19 8.30 4.99 2.30
CA VAL A 19 7.12 4.97 3.18
C VAL A 19 7.46 5.35 4.61
N LYS A 20 8.64 4.94 5.13
CA LYS A 20 9.11 5.36 6.45
C LYS A 20 9.29 6.87 6.53
N GLU A 21 9.88 7.51 5.51
CA GLU A 21 10.00 8.97 5.40
C GLU A 21 8.60 9.65 5.46
N PHE A 22 7.61 9.10 4.75
CA PHE A 22 6.24 9.59 4.84
C PHE A 22 5.68 9.44 6.27
N HIS A 23 5.88 8.30 6.92
CA HIS A 23 5.44 8.09 8.30
C HIS A 23 6.07 9.10 9.26
N GLU A 24 7.38 9.38 9.13
CA GLU A 24 8.09 10.38 9.92
C GLU A 24 7.51 11.78 9.72
N ALA A 25 7.27 12.18 8.47
CA ALA A 25 6.78 13.51 8.13
C ALA A 25 5.33 13.75 8.54
N PHE A 26 4.51 12.71 8.53
CA PHE A 26 3.06 12.79 8.78
C PHE A 26 2.64 12.19 10.13
N GLY A 27 3.58 11.90 11.03
CA GLY A 27 3.27 11.42 12.38
C GLY A 27 2.59 10.04 12.43
N HIS A 28 2.80 9.20 11.42
CA HIS A 28 2.32 7.83 11.43
C HIS A 28 3.19 6.92 12.31
N PRO A 29 2.64 5.83 12.87
CA PRO A 29 3.39 4.91 13.73
C PRO A 29 4.62 4.30 13.03
N ILE A 30 5.73 4.25 13.75
CA ILE A 30 6.98 3.57 13.34
C ILE A 30 7.43 2.72 14.51
N ALA A 31 7.58 1.42 14.30
CA ALA A 31 8.12 0.53 15.32
C ALA A 31 9.66 0.61 15.37
N GLU A 32 10.22 0.67 16.57
CA GLU A 32 11.68 0.69 16.79
C GLU A 32 12.33 -0.70 16.60
N LYS A 33 11.54 -1.76 16.76
CA LYS A 33 11.96 -3.16 16.61
C LYS A 33 10.83 -3.97 15.99
N PRO A 34 11.10 -5.17 15.45
CA PRO A 34 10.05 -6.06 14.97
C PRO A 34 8.98 -6.29 16.05
N THR A 35 7.74 -5.92 15.74
CA THR A 35 6.63 -5.88 16.68
C THR A 35 5.34 -6.27 15.95
N PRO A 36 4.50 -7.16 16.52
CA PRO A 36 3.19 -7.47 15.95
C PRO A 36 2.33 -6.20 15.86
N MET A 37 1.56 -6.12 14.80
CA MET A 37 0.63 -5.01 14.62
C MET A 37 -0.60 -5.22 15.49
N GLU A 38 -0.95 -4.20 16.27
CA GLU A 38 -2.15 -4.19 17.10
C GLU A 38 -3.44 -4.25 16.27
N VAL A 39 -4.49 -4.84 16.83
CA VAL A 39 -5.76 -5.14 16.15
C VAL A 39 -6.35 -3.92 15.44
N GLY A 40 -6.45 -2.78 16.14
CA GLY A 40 -7.01 -1.55 15.57
C GLY A 40 -6.20 -1.01 14.39
N THR A 41 -4.88 -1.05 14.50
CA THR A 41 -3.97 -0.65 13.41
C THR A 41 -4.03 -1.64 12.26
N ALA A 42 -4.05 -2.94 12.56
CA ALA A 42 -4.11 -3.98 11.54
C ALA A 42 -5.34 -3.82 10.65
N ILE A 43 -6.54 -3.72 11.24
CA ILE A 43 -7.76 -3.59 10.44
C ILE A 43 -7.81 -2.28 9.64
N ALA A 44 -7.42 -1.15 10.23
CA ALA A 44 -7.40 0.14 9.52
C ALA A 44 -6.51 0.10 8.28
N ARG A 45 -5.32 -0.50 8.40
CA ARG A 45 -4.40 -0.62 7.26
C ARG A 45 -4.89 -1.61 6.19
N GLN A 46 -5.66 -2.64 6.55
CA GLN A 46 -6.28 -3.52 5.55
C GLN A 46 -7.44 -2.82 4.82
N ILE A 47 -8.22 -1.99 5.52
CA ILE A 47 -9.28 -1.18 4.91
C ILE A 47 -8.70 -0.22 3.86
N TRP A 48 -7.61 0.48 4.15
CA TRP A 48 -6.97 1.35 3.15
C TRP A 48 -6.50 0.58 1.91
N LYS A 49 -5.98 -0.64 2.07
CA LYS A 49 -5.65 -1.48 0.90
C LYS A 49 -6.90 -1.92 0.14
N ALA A 50 -7.99 -2.20 0.86
CA ALA A 50 -9.25 -2.56 0.21
C ALA A 50 -9.84 -1.40 -0.60
N GLU A 51 -9.67 -0.15 -0.16
CA GLU A 51 -10.03 1.05 -0.94
C GLU A 51 -9.30 1.05 -2.30
N GLU A 52 -7.98 0.83 -2.31
CA GLU A 52 -7.19 0.76 -3.55
C GLU A 52 -7.59 -0.42 -4.45
N ILE A 53 -7.93 -1.58 -3.86
CA ILE A 53 -8.44 -2.73 -4.62
C ILE A 53 -9.77 -2.38 -5.28
N VAL A 54 -10.66 -1.69 -4.59
CA VAL A 54 -11.96 -1.25 -5.13
C VAL A 54 -11.76 -0.24 -6.25
N GLU A 55 -10.81 0.71 -6.13
CA GLU A 55 -10.46 1.64 -7.20
C GLU A 55 -9.91 0.91 -8.43
N PHE A 56 -9.07 -0.10 -8.24
CA PHE A 56 -8.57 -0.95 -9.32
C PHE A 56 -9.72 -1.67 -10.05
N LEU A 57 -10.68 -2.25 -9.33
CA LEU A 57 -11.85 -2.91 -9.92
C LEU A 57 -12.76 -1.91 -10.64
N HIS A 58 -12.91 -0.70 -10.11
CA HIS A 58 -13.67 0.37 -10.77
C HIS A 58 -13.04 0.76 -12.11
N ALA A 59 -11.72 0.93 -12.15
CA ALA A 59 -10.98 1.18 -13.38
C ALA A 59 -11.12 0.03 -14.39
N THR A 60 -11.07 -1.22 -13.91
CA THR A 60 -11.26 -2.43 -14.70
C THR A 60 -12.65 -2.49 -15.34
N ALA A 61 -13.68 -2.06 -14.62
CA ALA A 61 -15.06 -2.00 -15.11
C ALA A 61 -15.32 -0.90 -16.15
N ARG A 62 -14.36 0.02 -16.36
CA ARG A 62 -14.42 1.09 -17.39
C ARG A 62 -15.71 1.93 -17.34
N GLY A 63 -16.21 2.21 -16.14
CA GLY A 63 -17.43 2.98 -15.93
C GLY A 63 -18.75 2.19 -16.11
N GLN A 64 -18.69 0.88 -16.30
CA GLN A 64 -19.86 0.01 -16.36
C GLN A 64 -20.31 -0.37 -14.95
N GLU A 65 -21.37 0.27 -14.45
CA GLU A 65 -21.83 0.15 -13.06
C GLU A 65 -22.16 -1.28 -12.66
N ASP A 66 -22.90 -2.01 -13.50
CA ASP A 66 -23.31 -3.40 -13.20
C ASP A 66 -22.10 -4.33 -13.15
N LEU A 67 -21.13 -4.17 -14.06
CA LEU A 67 -19.89 -4.92 -14.04
C LEU A 67 -19.10 -4.62 -12.76
N PHE A 68 -18.97 -3.34 -12.39
CA PHE A 68 -18.28 -2.97 -11.17
C PHE A 68 -18.91 -3.60 -9.92
N LYS A 69 -20.23 -3.54 -9.79
CA LYS A 69 -20.96 -4.19 -8.70
C LYS A 69 -20.72 -5.70 -8.65
N THR A 70 -20.70 -6.36 -9.82
CA THR A 70 -20.40 -7.78 -9.93
C THR A 70 -19.01 -8.09 -9.42
N LEU A 71 -17.99 -7.38 -9.89
CA LEU A 71 -16.59 -7.57 -9.46
C LEU A 71 -16.41 -7.36 -7.95
N VAL A 72 -17.03 -6.35 -7.38
CA VAL A 72 -16.99 -6.11 -5.92
C VAL A 72 -17.64 -7.24 -5.15
N ASN A 73 -18.80 -7.76 -5.60
CA ASN A 73 -19.47 -8.89 -4.95
C ASN A 73 -18.63 -10.17 -5.03
N GLU A 74 -17.97 -10.44 -6.15
CA GLU A 74 -17.06 -11.57 -6.30
C GLU A 74 -15.88 -11.47 -5.34
N LEU A 75 -15.28 -10.27 -5.18
CA LEU A 75 -14.22 -10.04 -4.20
C LEU A 75 -14.70 -10.30 -2.77
N ILE A 76 -15.88 -9.80 -2.39
CA ILE A 76 -16.47 -10.00 -1.06
C ILE A 76 -16.67 -11.50 -0.79
N ASN A 77 -17.23 -12.25 -1.75
CA ASN A 77 -17.39 -13.69 -1.63
C ASN A 77 -16.05 -14.40 -1.46
N GLY A 78 -15.03 -14.02 -2.23
CA GLY A 78 -13.67 -14.54 -2.07
C GLY A 78 -13.07 -14.29 -0.69
N ILE A 79 -13.33 -13.12 -0.10
CA ILE A 79 -12.92 -12.80 1.27
C ILE A 79 -13.62 -13.70 2.30
N HIS A 80 -14.93 -13.94 2.15
CA HIS A 80 -15.67 -14.85 3.03
C HIS A 80 -15.14 -16.29 2.92
N ASP A 81 -14.90 -16.79 1.71
CA ASP A 81 -14.33 -18.12 1.48
C ASP A 81 -12.92 -18.25 2.11
N ALA A 82 -12.11 -17.21 2.01
CA ALA A 82 -10.78 -17.17 2.63
C ALA A 82 -10.88 -17.19 4.17
N ALA A 83 -11.80 -16.43 4.75
CA ALA A 83 -12.06 -16.41 6.19
C ALA A 83 -12.48 -17.80 6.69
N ASP A 84 -13.42 -18.45 6.00
CA ASP A 84 -13.88 -19.81 6.33
C ASP A 84 -12.73 -20.84 6.28
N LYS A 85 -11.84 -20.72 5.28
CA LYS A 85 -10.64 -21.58 5.21
C LYS A 85 -9.72 -21.37 6.41
N GLN A 86 -9.51 -20.14 6.87
CA GLN A 86 -8.67 -19.88 8.04
C GLN A 86 -9.32 -20.42 9.33
N LEU A 87 -10.61 -20.21 9.52
CA LEU A 87 -11.34 -20.77 10.65
C LEU A 87 -11.25 -22.31 10.72
N LYS A 88 -11.38 -22.97 9.57
CA LYS A 88 -11.25 -24.45 9.49
C LYS A 88 -9.85 -24.96 9.81
N LYS A 89 -8.79 -24.17 9.64
CA LYS A 89 -7.43 -24.55 10.04
C LYS A 89 -7.27 -24.62 11.56
N GLY A 90 -8.08 -23.87 12.33
CA GLY A 90 -8.05 -23.88 13.79
C GLY A 90 -6.70 -23.44 14.40
N ILE A 91 -5.91 -22.67 13.67
CA ILE A 91 -4.58 -22.22 14.15
C ILE A 91 -4.79 -21.19 15.25
N VAL A 92 -4.08 -21.39 16.36
CA VAL A 92 -3.98 -20.43 17.46
C VAL A 92 -2.53 -19.95 17.53
N TYR A 93 -2.35 -18.66 17.64
CA TYR A 93 -1.04 -18.03 17.81
C TYR A 93 -0.84 -17.75 19.31
N GLU A 94 0.05 -18.48 19.96
CA GLU A 94 0.22 -18.46 21.42
C GLU A 94 1.12 -17.31 21.89
N THR A 95 2.06 -16.89 21.04
CA THR A 95 3.03 -15.85 21.40
C THR A 95 2.96 -14.65 20.47
N GLY A 96 3.48 -13.49 20.93
CA GLY A 96 3.62 -12.32 20.08
C GLY A 96 4.58 -12.55 18.89
N GLU A 97 5.55 -13.45 19.03
CA GLU A 97 6.45 -13.84 17.95
C GLU A 97 5.70 -14.61 16.86
N ASP A 98 4.82 -15.54 17.24
CA ASP A 98 3.99 -16.30 16.27
C ASP A 98 3.07 -15.35 15.49
N VAL A 99 2.46 -14.38 16.18
CA VAL A 99 1.63 -13.35 15.54
C VAL A 99 2.46 -12.53 14.57
N LEU A 100 3.66 -12.07 14.96
CA LEU A 100 4.54 -11.27 14.12
C LEU A 100 4.95 -12.02 12.86
N VAL A 101 5.37 -13.29 13.01
CA VAL A 101 5.78 -14.13 11.88
C VAL A 101 4.61 -14.30 10.90
N ALA A 102 3.42 -14.65 11.40
CA ALA A 102 2.24 -14.84 10.56
C ALA A 102 1.79 -13.55 9.85
N GLN A 103 1.85 -12.41 10.54
CA GLN A 103 1.55 -11.11 9.93
C GLN A 103 2.58 -10.73 8.87
N ALA A 104 3.85 -10.98 9.11
CA ALA A 104 4.93 -10.68 8.16
C ALA A 104 4.85 -11.58 6.91
N ASP A 105 4.56 -12.87 7.09
CA ASP A 105 4.34 -13.82 6.02
C ASP A 105 3.19 -13.38 5.11
N ALA A 106 2.01 -13.10 5.68
CA ALA A 106 0.86 -12.62 4.95
C ALA A 106 1.11 -11.29 4.20
N LEU A 107 1.84 -10.34 4.81
CA LEU A 107 2.20 -9.09 4.14
C LEU A 107 3.20 -9.31 3.01
N THR A 108 4.10 -10.29 3.15
CA THR A 108 5.05 -10.67 2.09
C THR A 108 4.31 -11.27 0.91
N ASP A 109 3.34 -12.15 1.14
CA ASP A 109 2.49 -12.73 0.10
C ASP A 109 1.66 -11.66 -0.63
N ILE A 110 1.04 -10.73 0.11
CA ILE A 110 0.33 -9.58 -0.50
C ILE A 110 1.26 -8.81 -1.43
N ASN A 111 2.49 -8.53 -0.99
CA ASN A 111 3.46 -7.83 -1.83
C ASN A 111 3.87 -8.66 -3.05
N TYR A 112 4.04 -9.97 -2.89
CA TYR A 112 4.37 -10.89 -3.98
C TYR A 112 3.27 -10.91 -5.05
N PHE A 113 2.00 -11.02 -4.66
CA PHE A 113 0.88 -10.95 -5.58
C PHE A 113 0.77 -9.58 -6.26
N ASN A 114 0.98 -8.49 -5.51
CA ASN A 114 1.00 -7.15 -6.10
C ASN A 114 2.11 -6.99 -7.16
N GLN A 115 3.29 -7.58 -6.95
CA GLN A 115 4.32 -7.62 -7.99
C GLN A 115 3.88 -8.46 -9.19
N GLY A 116 3.16 -9.55 -8.96
CA GLY A 116 2.56 -10.39 -10.01
C GLY A 116 1.57 -9.62 -10.88
N ASP A 117 0.75 -8.77 -10.27
CA ASP A 117 -0.19 -7.90 -11.02
C ASP A 117 0.56 -6.96 -11.97
N PHE A 118 1.66 -6.36 -11.53
CA PHE A 118 2.51 -5.54 -12.37
C PHE A 118 3.16 -6.34 -13.50
N VAL A 119 3.55 -7.59 -13.25
CA VAL A 119 4.07 -8.49 -14.29
C VAL A 119 3.01 -8.79 -15.36
N VAL A 120 1.77 -9.08 -14.93
CA VAL A 120 0.62 -9.31 -15.84
C VAL A 120 0.34 -8.08 -16.69
N MET A 121 0.50 -6.89 -16.13
CA MET A 121 0.32 -5.62 -16.86
C MET A 121 1.51 -5.24 -17.74
N GLY A 122 2.67 -5.90 -17.63
CA GLY A 122 3.92 -5.50 -18.29
C GLY A 122 4.48 -4.17 -17.81
N VAL A 123 4.26 -3.82 -16.53
CA VAL A 123 4.61 -2.51 -15.97
C VAL A 123 5.68 -2.67 -14.88
N LYS A 124 6.72 -1.86 -14.93
CA LYS A 124 7.78 -1.85 -13.90
C LYS A 124 7.36 -0.93 -12.74
N PRO A 125 7.18 -1.44 -11.50
CA PRO A 125 6.53 -0.68 -10.43
C PRO A 125 7.38 0.44 -9.84
N GLN A 126 8.70 0.31 -9.75
CA GLN A 126 9.53 1.26 -9.00
C GLN A 126 9.45 2.71 -9.52
N PRO A 127 9.47 3.00 -10.82
CA PRO A 127 9.29 4.37 -11.30
C PRO A 127 7.93 4.97 -10.94
N LEU A 128 6.87 4.14 -10.92
CA LEU A 128 5.54 4.57 -10.53
C LEU A 128 5.46 4.82 -9.02
N PHE A 129 6.11 3.97 -8.22
CA PHE A 129 6.20 4.16 -6.77
C PHE A 129 6.89 5.49 -6.41
N ASP A 130 7.97 5.83 -7.11
CA ASP A 130 8.69 7.10 -6.92
C ASP A 130 7.78 8.31 -7.21
N ILE A 131 6.95 8.22 -8.25
CA ILE A 131 5.97 9.26 -8.59
C ILE A 131 4.91 9.41 -7.50
N VAL A 132 4.37 8.30 -7.00
CA VAL A 132 3.36 8.29 -5.92
C VAL A 132 3.98 8.79 -4.60
N GLN A 133 5.22 8.39 -4.29
CA GLN A 133 5.94 8.92 -3.13
C GLN A 133 6.09 10.44 -3.21
N ARG A 134 6.49 10.96 -4.36
CA ARG A 134 6.59 12.42 -4.57
C ARG A 134 5.23 13.11 -4.37
N ALA A 135 4.15 12.53 -4.89
CA ALA A 135 2.80 13.06 -4.73
C ALA A 135 2.36 13.08 -3.27
N ASN A 136 2.68 12.02 -2.52
CA ASN A 136 2.39 11.92 -1.10
C ASN A 136 3.20 12.94 -0.26
N MET A 137 4.50 13.07 -0.50
CA MET A 137 5.34 14.07 0.17
C MET A 137 4.94 15.50 -0.18
N GLY A 138 4.41 15.73 -1.38
CA GLY A 138 3.85 17.02 -1.81
C GLY A 138 2.62 17.47 -1.03
N LYS A 139 2.05 16.63 -0.15
CA LYS A 139 0.98 17.03 0.79
C LYS A 139 1.50 17.83 1.99
N LEU A 140 2.82 17.95 2.16
CA LEU A 140 3.40 18.89 3.11
C LEU A 140 3.20 20.32 2.62
N TRP A 141 2.88 21.21 3.55
CA TRP A 141 2.74 22.64 3.27
C TRP A 141 4.10 23.32 3.21
N GLU A 142 4.16 24.60 2.83
CA GLU A 142 5.40 25.35 2.64
C GLU A 142 6.31 25.37 3.89
N ASP A 143 5.72 25.25 5.08
CA ASP A 143 6.44 25.15 6.35
C ASP A 143 6.95 23.72 6.65
N GLY A 144 6.82 22.79 5.71
CA GLY A 144 7.22 21.40 5.86
C GLY A 144 6.33 20.56 6.79
N LYS A 145 5.14 21.05 7.16
CA LYS A 145 4.24 20.37 8.10
C LYS A 145 2.95 19.93 7.41
N PRO A 146 2.39 18.77 7.82
CA PRO A 146 1.07 18.35 7.34
C PRO A 146 -0.05 19.17 7.98
N ARG A 147 -1.20 19.21 7.30
CA ARG A 147 -2.47 19.70 7.85
C ARG A 147 -3.49 18.58 7.78
N TYR A 148 -4.37 18.51 8.76
CA TYR A 148 -5.38 17.46 8.87
C TYR A 148 -6.78 18.05 8.94
N ARG A 149 -7.73 17.36 8.35
CA ARG A 149 -9.16 17.58 8.56
C ARG A 149 -9.57 16.98 9.90
N GLU A 150 -10.74 17.34 10.43
CA GLU A 150 -11.26 16.83 11.70
C GLU A 150 -11.37 15.30 11.78
N ASP A 151 -11.61 14.64 10.64
CA ASP A 151 -11.65 13.17 10.52
C ASP A 151 -10.27 12.52 10.35
N GLY A 152 -9.18 13.29 10.49
CA GLY A 152 -7.81 12.81 10.35
C GLY A 152 -7.29 12.72 8.91
N LYS A 153 -8.08 13.07 7.90
CA LYS A 153 -7.62 13.06 6.51
C LYS A 153 -6.59 14.16 6.26
N ILE A 154 -5.47 13.81 5.60
CA ILE A 154 -4.44 14.76 5.22
C ILE A 154 -4.98 15.73 4.18
N LEU A 155 -4.84 17.04 4.45
CA LEU A 155 -5.22 18.11 3.54
C LEU A 155 -4.09 18.34 2.52
N LYS A 156 -4.49 18.53 1.27
CA LYS A 156 -3.57 18.89 0.19
C LYS A 156 -3.41 20.42 0.14
N PRO A 157 -2.19 20.96 -0.06
CA PRO A 157 -2.00 22.39 -0.38
C PRO A 157 -2.75 22.78 -1.65
N ALA A 158 -3.09 24.06 -1.78
CA ALA A 158 -3.89 24.56 -2.92
C ALA A 158 -3.25 24.29 -4.29
N ASN A 159 -1.92 24.27 -4.37
CA ASN A 159 -1.14 24.02 -5.59
C ASN A 159 -0.82 22.54 -5.81
N TRP A 160 -1.36 21.63 -4.98
CA TRP A 160 -1.00 20.20 -5.02
C TRP A 160 -1.39 19.54 -6.35
N GLU A 161 -2.61 19.81 -6.83
CA GLU A 161 -3.12 19.21 -8.08
C GLU A 161 -2.23 19.57 -9.28
N GLU A 162 -1.76 20.81 -9.35
CA GLU A 162 -0.90 21.29 -10.43
C GLU A 162 0.51 20.68 -10.36
N ASN A 163 1.10 20.61 -9.15
CA ASN A 163 2.52 20.32 -8.99
C ASN A 163 2.82 18.86 -8.66
N PHE A 164 1.87 18.15 -8.04
CA PHE A 164 2.11 16.85 -7.43
C PHE A 164 1.14 15.74 -7.84
N ALA A 165 -0.01 16.06 -8.48
CA ALA A 165 -0.95 15.03 -8.92
C ALA A 165 -0.23 13.99 -9.80
N PRO A 166 -0.32 12.68 -9.48
CA PRO A 166 0.53 11.67 -10.08
C PRO A 166 0.13 11.27 -11.50
N GLU A 167 -1.12 11.43 -11.90
CA GLU A 167 -1.72 10.80 -13.08
C GLU A 167 -0.99 11.14 -14.39
N LYS A 168 -0.63 12.42 -14.56
CA LYS A 168 0.12 12.90 -15.73
C LYS A 168 1.52 12.28 -15.80
N HIS A 169 2.16 12.15 -14.65
CA HIS A 169 3.52 11.59 -14.54
C HIS A 169 3.49 10.07 -14.73
N LEU A 170 2.49 9.38 -14.16
CA LEU A 170 2.28 7.95 -14.35
C LEU A 170 2.06 7.61 -15.82
N ARG A 171 1.18 8.36 -16.50
CA ARG A 171 0.93 8.19 -17.95
C ARG A 171 2.23 8.29 -18.76
N LYS A 172 3.02 9.32 -18.51
CA LYS A 172 4.31 9.52 -19.20
C LYS A 172 5.29 8.39 -18.90
N ALA A 173 5.41 7.97 -17.64
CA ALA A 173 6.31 6.90 -17.25
C ALA A 173 5.93 5.58 -17.94
N ILE A 174 4.64 5.22 -17.94
CA ILE A 174 4.14 4.00 -18.60
C ILE A 174 4.41 4.03 -20.10
N GLN A 175 4.20 5.16 -20.77
CA GLN A 175 4.46 5.30 -22.22
C GLN A 175 5.96 5.15 -22.58
N GLN A 176 6.85 5.35 -21.62
CA GLN A 176 8.31 5.28 -21.83
C GLN A 176 8.92 3.96 -21.33
N MET A 177 8.08 3.01 -20.85
CA MET A 177 8.57 1.70 -20.41
C MET A 177 8.82 0.80 -21.62
N ASP A 178 10.07 0.36 -21.75
CA ASP A 178 10.41 -0.79 -22.59
C ASP A 178 10.11 -2.07 -21.81
N VAL A 179 9.34 -2.96 -22.39
CA VAL A 179 8.94 -4.25 -21.78
C VAL A 179 10.02 -5.31 -22.03
#